data_726b0efdcd179c670ba16c88a081f7de
#
_entry.id   726b0efdcd179c670ba16c88a081f7de
#
_cell.length_a   1.000
_cell.length_b   1.000
_cell.length_c   1.000
_cell.angle_alpha   90.00
_cell.angle_beta   90.00
_cell.angle_gamma   90.00
#
_symmetry.space_group_name_H-M   'P 1'
#
loop_
_entity.id
_entity.type
_entity.pdbx_description
1 polymer ?
#
loop_
_entity_poly.entity_id
_entity_poly.type
_entity_poly.pdbx_seq_one_letter_code
_entity_poly.pdbx_strand_id
1 'polypeptide(L)'
;PPRPEPAPVVDEYARLKAMSAEEIEKSGLLAEVFFDYDKAEIREQDRAVLAKDAEALKRFDFLRVTVEGHCDERGAVDYNLALGDRRAKAAYDYLVSLGVPADRLKVVSYGKEVPVCTQSNEECWQKNRRAHFTVTGKK
;
A
#
# COMPACT_ATOMS: atom_id res chain seq x y z
N PRO A 1 34.68 -34.14 -10.48
CA PRO A 1 33.25 -34.40 -10.57
C PRO A 1 32.51 -33.20 -11.11
N PRO A 2 31.46 -33.39 -11.93
CA PRO A 2 30.70 -32.29 -12.48
C PRO A 2 30.00 -31.54 -11.32
N ARG A 3 30.02 -30.21 -11.41
CA ARG A 3 29.24 -29.39 -10.47
C ARG A 3 27.76 -29.70 -10.68
N PRO A 4 26.98 -29.84 -9.59
CA PRO A 4 25.53 -29.85 -9.77
C PRO A 4 25.10 -28.53 -10.40
N GLU A 5 24.24 -28.60 -11.39
CA GLU A 5 23.67 -27.40 -11.98
C GLU A 5 22.91 -26.62 -10.93
N PRO A 6 23.10 -25.27 -10.88
CA PRO A 6 22.30 -24.49 -9.96
C PRO A 6 20.82 -24.67 -10.29
N ALA A 7 19.97 -24.70 -9.27
CA ALA A 7 18.53 -24.74 -9.48
C ALA A 7 18.13 -23.56 -10.39
N PRO A 8 17.19 -23.77 -11.31
CA PRO A 8 16.75 -22.68 -12.18
C PRO A 8 16.28 -21.50 -11.33
N VAL A 9 16.82 -20.33 -11.64
CA VAL A 9 16.39 -19.09 -10.99
C VAL A 9 14.96 -18.83 -11.46
N VAL A 10 14.02 -18.81 -10.53
CA VAL A 10 12.64 -18.45 -10.85
C VAL A 10 12.64 -16.99 -11.27
N ASP A 11 12.23 -16.71 -12.50
CA ASP A 11 12.04 -15.34 -12.97
C ASP A 11 10.84 -14.75 -12.23
N GLU A 12 11.13 -13.99 -11.20
CA GLU A 12 10.13 -13.41 -10.34
C GLU A 12 9.23 -12.43 -11.08
N TYR A 13 9.78 -11.70 -12.03
CA TYR A 13 9.02 -10.79 -12.88
C TYR A 13 7.97 -11.57 -13.70
N ALA A 14 8.39 -12.62 -14.37
CA ALA A 14 7.48 -13.45 -15.18
C ALA A 14 6.44 -14.15 -14.30
N ARG A 15 6.84 -14.61 -13.12
CA ARG A 15 5.94 -15.26 -12.20
C ARG A 15 4.83 -14.32 -11.73
N LEU A 16 5.21 -13.11 -11.31
CA LEU A 16 4.22 -12.10 -10.89
C LEU A 16 3.34 -11.65 -12.06
N LYS A 17 3.93 -11.51 -13.24
CA LYS A 17 3.17 -11.09 -14.42
C LYS A 17 2.08 -12.11 -14.79
N ALA A 18 2.31 -13.38 -14.49
CA ALA A 18 1.34 -14.46 -14.73
C ALA A 18 0.26 -14.56 -13.63
N MET A 19 0.49 -13.95 -12.46
CA MET A 19 -0.47 -13.97 -11.37
C MET A 19 -1.60 -12.97 -11.60
N SER A 20 -2.78 -13.27 -11.05
CA SER A 20 -3.87 -12.29 -11.04
C SER A 20 -3.56 -11.13 -10.09
N ALA A 21 -4.21 -10.00 -10.30
CA ALA A 21 -4.08 -8.85 -9.39
C ALA A 21 -4.43 -9.24 -7.95
N GLU A 22 -5.47 -10.04 -7.76
CA GLU A 22 -5.89 -10.52 -6.45
C GLU A 22 -4.83 -11.40 -5.79
N GLU A 23 -4.21 -12.30 -6.54
CA GLU A 23 -3.12 -13.15 -6.04
C GLU A 23 -1.91 -12.32 -5.62
N ILE A 24 -1.55 -11.31 -6.41
CA ILE A 24 -0.43 -10.42 -6.11
C ILE A 24 -0.71 -9.66 -4.80
N GLU A 25 -1.92 -9.16 -4.63
CA GLU A 25 -2.30 -8.46 -3.40
C GLU A 25 -2.20 -9.37 -2.18
N LYS A 26 -2.72 -10.58 -2.28
CA LYS A 26 -2.68 -11.56 -1.19
C LYS A 26 -1.26 -12.02 -0.86
N SER A 27 -0.33 -11.89 -1.79
CA SER A 27 1.07 -12.27 -1.57
C SER A 27 1.79 -11.35 -0.59
N GLY A 28 1.23 -10.17 -0.29
CA GLY A 28 1.86 -9.21 0.60
C GLY A 28 3.03 -8.47 -0.02
N LEU A 29 3.07 -8.38 -1.36
CA LEU A 29 4.15 -7.67 -2.06
C LEU A 29 4.27 -6.23 -1.60
N LEU A 30 3.14 -5.56 -1.37
CA LEU A 30 3.09 -4.16 -0.92
C LEU A 30 2.61 -4.11 0.52
N ALA A 31 3.38 -3.46 1.38
CA ALA A 31 3.06 -3.33 2.79
C ALA A 31 2.29 -2.03 3.06
N GLU A 32 1.34 -2.10 3.99
CA GLU A 32 0.58 -0.94 4.44
C GLU A 32 1.45 0.00 5.28
N VAL A 33 1.09 1.27 5.29
CA VAL A 33 1.68 2.26 6.20
C VAL A 33 0.61 2.82 7.12
N PHE A 34 1.02 3.26 8.29
CA PHE A 34 0.11 3.68 9.36
C PHE A 34 0.34 5.13 9.73
N PHE A 35 -0.65 5.71 10.39
CA PHE A 35 -0.62 7.14 10.74
C PHE A 35 -0.95 7.33 12.21
N ASP A 36 -0.41 8.40 12.76
CA ASP A 36 -0.75 8.84 14.10
C ASP A 36 -2.15 9.46 14.11
N TYR A 37 -2.72 9.57 15.29
CA TYR A 37 -4.07 10.15 15.47
C TYR A 37 -4.15 11.54 14.83
N ASP A 38 -5.19 11.75 14.04
CA ASP A 38 -5.51 13.02 13.39
C ASP A 38 -4.39 13.59 12.50
N LYS A 39 -3.46 12.74 12.07
CA LYS A 39 -2.34 13.14 11.21
C LYS A 39 -2.34 12.42 9.88
N ALA A 40 -1.84 13.12 8.86
CA ALA A 40 -1.65 12.57 7.53
C ALA A 40 -0.19 12.62 7.08
N GLU A 41 0.72 12.89 8.00
CA GLU A 41 2.16 12.89 7.71
C GLU A 41 2.70 11.47 7.74
N ILE A 42 3.57 11.14 6.79
CA ILE A 42 4.27 9.84 6.78
C ILE A 42 5.19 9.79 7.98
N ARG A 43 5.01 8.79 8.83
CA ARG A 43 5.87 8.59 10.00
C ARG A 43 7.26 8.16 9.55
N GLU A 44 8.26 8.52 10.35
CA GLU A 44 9.64 8.18 10.03
C GLU A 44 9.83 6.67 9.82
N GLN A 45 9.24 5.85 10.72
CA GLN A 45 9.34 4.39 10.62
C GLN A 45 8.67 3.81 9.37
N ASP A 46 7.73 4.52 8.77
CA ASP A 46 7.04 4.05 7.57
C ASP A 46 7.73 4.46 6.27
N ARG A 47 8.72 5.34 6.33
CA ARG A 47 9.50 5.74 5.15
C ARG A 47 10.22 4.56 4.52
N ALA A 48 10.80 3.69 5.33
CA ALA A 48 11.47 2.48 4.85
C ALA A 48 10.48 1.50 4.20
N VAL A 49 9.27 1.40 4.74
CA VAL A 49 8.20 0.57 4.17
C VAL A 49 7.83 1.08 2.78
N LEU A 50 7.60 2.39 2.65
CA LEU A 50 7.27 3.00 1.35
C LEU A 50 8.42 2.89 0.35
N ALA A 51 9.66 2.95 0.82
CA ALA A 51 10.82 2.76 -0.06
C ALA A 51 10.84 1.36 -0.66
N LYS A 52 10.52 0.34 0.13
CA LYS A 52 10.40 -1.04 -0.37
C LYS A 52 9.23 -1.20 -1.32
N ASP A 53 8.09 -0.59 -1.00
CA ASP A 53 6.92 -0.60 -1.88
C ASP A 53 7.25 0.06 -3.23
N ALA A 54 7.97 1.18 -3.19
CA ALA A 54 8.40 1.87 -4.40
C ALA A 54 9.34 1.01 -5.26
N GLU A 55 10.27 0.31 -4.64
CA GLU A 55 11.17 -0.61 -5.35
C GLU A 55 10.39 -1.73 -6.04
N ALA A 56 9.42 -2.31 -5.34
CA ALA A 56 8.56 -3.34 -5.91
C ALA A 56 7.75 -2.80 -7.09
N LEU A 57 7.18 -1.62 -6.95
CA LEU A 57 6.39 -1.01 -8.02
C LEU A 57 7.23 -0.64 -9.25
N LYS A 58 8.47 -0.21 -9.04
CA LYS A 58 9.39 0.08 -10.15
C LYS A 58 9.88 -1.20 -10.83
N ARG A 59 10.15 -2.23 -10.05
CA ARG A 59 10.59 -3.53 -10.57
C ARG A 59 9.49 -4.21 -11.37
N PHE A 60 8.27 -4.23 -10.83
CA PHE A 60 7.11 -4.85 -11.47
C PHE A 60 6.26 -3.77 -12.14
N ASP A 61 6.77 -3.25 -13.23
CA ASP A 61 6.27 -2.04 -13.91
C ASP A 61 4.89 -2.20 -14.55
N PHE A 62 4.35 -3.40 -14.57
CA PHE A 62 3.00 -3.70 -15.07
C PHE A 62 1.90 -3.50 -14.03
N LEU A 63 2.24 -3.28 -12.77
CA LEU A 63 1.25 -3.18 -11.69
C LEU A 63 0.54 -1.83 -11.70
N ARG A 64 -0.79 -1.88 -11.54
CA ARG A 64 -1.62 -0.72 -11.29
C ARG A 64 -2.19 -0.84 -9.88
N VAL A 65 -2.09 0.23 -9.12
CA VAL A 65 -2.39 0.23 -7.69
C VAL A 65 -3.30 1.39 -7.32
N THR A 66 -4.25 1.11 -6.45
CA THR A 66 -5.04 2.13 -5.78
C THR A 66 -4.51 2.31 -4.37
N VAL A 67 -4.19 3.57 -4.03
CA VAL A 67 -3.76 3.96 -2.68
C VAL A 67 -5.00 4.36 -1.90
N GLU A 68 -5.35 3.56 -0.90
CA GLU A 68 -6.57 3.75 -0.10
C GLU A 68 -6.22 4.38 1.24
N GLY A 69 -6.88 5.50 1.55
CA GLY A 69 -6.73 6.14 2.85
C GLY A 69 -7.84 5.72 3.79
N HIS A 70 -7.47 5.34 4.99
CA HIS A 70 -8.39 4.88 6.03
C HIS A 70 -8.15 5.60 7.35
N CYS A 71 -9.21 5.71 8.14
CA CYS A 71 -9.21 6.35 9.46
C CYS A 71 -9.80 5.40 10.51
N ASP A 72 -9.58 5.72 11.79
CA ASP A 72 -10.26 5.03 12.87
C ASP A 72 -11.72 5.54 12.98
N GLU A 73 -12.50 4.91 13.86
CA GLU A 73 -13.94 5.16 13.99
C GLU A 73 -14.32 6.53 14.55
N ARG A 74 -13.36 7.26 15.11
CA ARG A 74 -13.63 8.51 15.83
C ARG A 74 -13.81 9.68 14.88
N GLY A 75 -14.80 10.51 15.16
CA GLY A 75 -15.04 11.74 14.41
C GLY A 75 -16.13 11.61 13.35
N ALA A 76 -16.41 12.72 12.69
CA ALA A 76 -17.46 12.80 11.68
C ALA A 76 -17.05 12.07 10.38
N VAL A 77 -18.04 11.58 9.65
CA VAL A 77 -17.83 10.89 8.37
C VAL A 77 -17.08 11.77 7.38
N ASP A 78 -17.53 13.00 7.18
CA ASP A 78 -16.92 13.91 6.20
C ASP A 78 -15.49 14.27 6.55
N TYR A 79 -15.21 14.50 7.84
CA TYR A 79 -13.87 14.79 8.33
C TYR A 79 -12.93 13.61 8.03
N ASN A 80 -13.38 12.40 8.31
CA ASN A 80 -12.56 11.20 8.10
C ASN A 80 -12.38 10.88 6.63
N LEU A 81 -13.35 11.17 5.77
CA LEU A 81 -13.16 11.04 4.33
C LEU A 81 -12.06 11.97 3.83
N ALA A 82 -12.06 13.22 4.30
CA ALA A 82 -11.03 14.19 3.96
C ALA A 82 -9.66 13.79 4.52
N LEU A 83 -9.62 13.31 5.76
CA LEU A 83 -8.37 12.86 6.38
C LEU A 83 -7.80 11.63 5.67
N GLY A 84 -8.67 10.68 5.32
CA GLY A 84 -8.26 9.50 4.54
C GLY A 84 -7.70 9.88 3.18
N ASP A 85 -8.30 10.87 2.52
CA ASP A 85 -7.79 11.39 1.25
C ASP A 85 -6.39 11.98 1.42
N ARG A 86 -6.18 12.78 2.47
CA ARG A 86 -4.86 13.35 2.77
C ARG A 86 -3.83 12.26 3.05
N ARG A 87 -4.21 11.19 3.75
CA ARG A 87 -3.32 10.05 4.05
C ARG A 87 -2.94 9.28 2.79
N ALA A 88 -3.92 8.98 1.95
CA ALA A 88 -3.68 8.33 0.68
C ALA A 88 -2.78 9.17 -0.22
N LYS A 89 -3.06 10.48 -0.28
CA LYS A 89 -2.28 11.41 -1.08
C LYS A 89 -0.85 11.54 -0.56
N ALA A 90 -0.65 11.55 0.75
CA ALA A 90 0.70 11.60 1.34
C ALA A 90 1.52 10.37 0.93
N ALA A 91 0.93 9.18 0.97
CA ALA A 91 1.59 7.96 0.52
C ALA A 91 1.85 7.99 -0.99
N TYR A 92 0.87 8.43 -1.77
CA TYR A 92 0.99 8.60 -3.22
C TYR A 92 2.14 9.56 -3.57
N ASP A 93 2.16 10.73 -2.96
CA ASP A 93 3.20 11.73 -3.24
C ASP A 93 4.59 11.20 -2.87
N TYR A 94 4.69 10.46 -1.78
CA TYR A 94 5.96 9.87 -1.37
C TYR A 94 6.45 8.82 -2.38
N LEU A 95 5.56 7.94 -2.84
CA LEU A 95 5.90 6.94 -3.86
C LEU A 95 6.34 7.60 -5.17
N VAL A 96 5.64 8.64 -5.60
CA VAL A 96 5.99 9.39 -6.81
C VAL A 96 7.36 10.04 -6.64
N SER A 97 7.65 10.60 -5.46
CA SER A 97 8.97 11.20 -5.18
C SER A 97 10.11 10.19 -5.25
N LEU A 98 9.80 8.91 -5.02
CA LEU A 98 10.77 7.82 -5.13
C LEU A 98 10.86 7.22 -6.54
N GLY A 99 10.16 7.79 -7.50
CA GLY A 99 10.28 7.41 -8.91
C GLY A 99 9.17 6.51 -9.45
N VAL A 100 8.11 6.25 -8.67
CA VAL A 100 6.97 5.49 -9.19
C VAL A 100 6.15 6.40 -10.10
N PRO A 101 5.86 5.96 -11.36
CA PRO A 101 5.04 6.78 -12.26
C PRO A 101 3.64 7.03 -11.70
N ALA A 102 3.23 8.29 -11.70
CA ALA A 102 1.95 8.72 -11.14
C ALA A 102 0.75 8.09 -11.83
N ASP A 103 0.86 7.83 -13.13
CA ASP A 103 -0.24 7.26 -13.94
C ASP A 103 -0.57 5.81 -13.59
N ARG A 104 0.26 5.15 -12.81
CA ARG A 104 0.02 3.79 -12.31
C ARG A 104 -0.70 3.76 -10.97
N LEU A 105 -0.89 4.91 -10.35
CA LEU A 105 -1.45 5.04 -9.01
C LEU A 105 -2.75 5.82 -9.05
N LYS A 106 -3.73 5.37 -8.26
CA LYS A 106 -4.96 6.10 -7.99
C LYS A 106 -5.07 6.35 -6.49
N VAL A 107 -5.74 7.42 -6.11
CA VAL A 107 -6.00 7.77 -4.71
C VAL A 107 -7.50 7.67 -4.44
N VAL A 108 -7.85 6.97 -3.36
CA VAL A 108 -9.24 6.82 -2.91
C VAL A 108 -9.25 6.95 -1.38
N SER A 109 -10.28 7.57 -0.84
CA SER A 109 -10.52 7.60 0.60
C SER A 109 -11.76 6.80 0.94
N TYR A 110 -11.64 5.91 1.91
CA TYR A 110 -12.79 5.23 2.52
C TYR A 110 -13.12 5.80 3.88
N GLY A 111 -12.31 6.74 4.39
CA GLY A 111 -12.53 7.32 5.70
C GLY A 111 -12.59 6.24 6.76
N LYS A 112 -13.65 6.25 7.57
CA LYS A 112 -13.85 5.26 8.64
C LYS A 112 -14.80 4.11 8.24
N GLU A 113 -15.21 4.04 6.97
CA GLU A 113 -16.27 3.15 6.53
C GLU A 113 -15.85 1.69 6.34
N VAL A 114 -14.55 1.42 6.19
CA VAL A 114 -14.03 0.07 5.93
C VAL A 114 -12.96 -0.29 6.97
N PRO A 115 -13.36 -0.52 8.23
CA PRO A 115 -12.39 -0.85 9.27
C PRO A 115 -11.87 -2.29 9.14
N VAL A 116 -10.60 -2.49 9.50
CA VAL A 116 -10.02 -3.83 9.65
C VAL A 116 -10.12 -4.33 11.09
N CYS A 117 -10.41 -3.42 12.01
CA CYS A 117 -10.54 -3.71 13.44
C CYS A 117 -11.70 -2.91 13.99
N THR A 118 -12.61 -3.55 14.72
CA THR A 118 -13.89 -2.93 15.13
C THR A 118 -14.02 -2.65 16.62
N GLN A 119 -12.99 -2.94 17.40
CA GLN A 119 -13.00 -2.64 18.84
C GLN A 119 -12.63 -1.19 19.10
N SER A 120 -13.18 -0.60 20.17
CA SER A 120 -12.95 0.79 20.52
C SER A 120 -11.79 0.90 21.51
N ASN A 121 -10.57 0.78 21.01
CA ASN A 121 -9.34 0.97 21.78
C ASN A 121 -8.21 1.42 20.85
N GLU A 122 -7.13 1.94 21.43
CA GLU A 122 -6.01 2.48 20.65
C GLU A 122 -5.34 1.44 19.76
N GLU A 123 -5.22 0.22 20.24
CA GLU A 123 -4.61 -0.85 19.44
C GLU A 123 -5.38 -1.08 18.12
N CYS A 124 -6.71 -1.11 18.23
CA CYS A 124 -7.59 -1.27 17.08
C CYS A 124 -7.59 -0.03 16.19
N TRP A 125 -7.68 1.16 16.79
CA TRP A 125 -7.65 2.42 16.04
C TRP A 125 -6.36 2.58 15.25
N GLN A 126 -5.22 2.19 15.82
CA GLN A 126 -3.94 2.25 15.12
C GLN A 126 -3.95 1.38 13.85
N LYS A 127 -4.58 0.23 13.89
CA LYS A 127 -4.69 -0.65 12.73
C LYS A 127 -5.56 -0.05 11.63
N ASN A 128 -6.53 0.78 11.99
CA ASN A 128 -7.42 1.42 11.03
C ASN A 128 -6.82 2.68 10.40
N ARG A 129 -5.93 3.37 11.11
CA ARG A 129 -5.26 4.58 10.59
C ARG A 129 -4.16 4.17 9.62
N ARG A 130 -4.53 3.92 8.38
CA ARG A 130 -3.59 3.35 7.41
C ARG A 130 -3.79 3.86 5.98
N ALA A 131 -2.76 3.68 5.18
CA ALA A 131 -2.86 3.68 3.72
C ALA A 131 -2.61 2.26 3.23
N HIS A 132 -3.57 1.72 2.50
CA HIS A 132 -3.53 0.37 1.96
C HIS A 132 -3.31 0.45 0.44
N PHE A 133 -2.52 -0.46 -0.10
CA PHE A 133 -2.21 -0.51 -1.52
C PHE A 133 -2.90 -1.72 -2.14
N THR A 134 -3.97 -1.46 -2.88
CA THR A 134 -4.73 -2.51 -3.56
C THR A 134 -4.24 -2.64 -4.99
N VAL A 135 -3.82 -3.83 -5.38
CA VAL A 135 -3.45 -4.12 -6.78
C VAL A 135 -4.74 -4.27 -7.56
N THR A 136 -5.03 -3.30 -8.43
CA THR A 136 -6.31 -3.22 -9.15
C THR A 136 -6.23 -3.72 -10.58
N GLY A 137 -5.02 -3.93 -11.08
CA GLY A 137 -4.85 -4.44 -12.43
C GLY A 137 -3.41 -4.59 -12.81
N LYS A 138 -3.22 -5.09 -14.03
CA LYS A 138 -1.93 -5.21 -14.68
C LYS A 138 -2.03 -4.53 -16.03
N LYS A 139 -0.95 -3.90 -16.38
CA LYS A 139 -0.85 -3.19 -17.67
C LYS A 139 -0.92 -4.13 -18.85
#